data_68f69b922603c0897c4308c35ac016e4
#
_entry.id   68f69b922603c0897c4308c35ac016e4
#
_cell.length_a   1.000
_cell.length_b   1.000
_cell.length_c   1.000
_cell.angle_alpha   90.00
_cell.angle_beta   90.00
_cell.angle_gamma   90.00
#
_symmetry.space_group_name_H-M   'P 1'
#
loop_
_entity.id
_entity.type
_entity.pdbx_description
1 polymer ?
#
loop_
_entity_poly.entity_id
_entity_poly.type
_entity_poly.pdbx_seq_one_letter_code
_entity_poly.pdbx_strand_id
1 'polypeptide(L)'
;MAETSIPEGDFPARLLVIDSRRTLGLRLVPSLADELPMVPVLVDVTAGRAALDLMRNGPFDCVVADLDAIADLAPLPEERISRLARASSGALIVILSEDAGISISLAAMRAGAHDCIGKAIEGPALTRLIGELARRHGKTRCITKSTPIPEIIAADSPLEIPSMRDLVMPMWRQEQRIIEDAIRQFAGNVALAAAALELSPSTIYRKRQAWAEMDKRGAA
;
A
#
# COMPACT_ATOMS: atom_id res chain seq x y z
N MET A 1 -27.67 16.66 7.50
CA MET A 1 -26.86 15.86 6.56
C MET A 1 -25.50 15.72 7.22
N ALA A 2 -25.18 14.55 7.72
CA ALA A 2 -23.93 14.31 8.44
C ALA A 2 -22.80 14.21 7.40
N GLU A 3 -21.87 15.17 7.41
CA GLU A 3 -20.58 15.05 6.74
C GLU A 3 -19.87 13.84 7.33
N THR A 4 -19.85 12.75 6.58
CA THR A 4 -19.01 11.59 6.93
C THR A 4 -17.59 11.90 6.47
N SER A 5 -16.90 12.71 7.24
CA SER A 5 -15.47 12.94 7.09
C SER A 5 -14.75 11.60 7.34
N ILE A 6 -13.87 11.22 6.43
CA ILE A 6 -13.03 10.02 6.56
C ILE A 6 -12.13 10.26 7.79
N PRO A 7 -12.13 9.38 8.82
CA PRO A 7 -11.32 9.58 10.01
C PRO A 7 -9.83 9.62 9.68
N GLU A 8 -9.06 10.44 10.40
CA GLU A 8 -7.60 10.55 10.24
C GLU A 8 -6.95 9.17 10.30
N GLY A 9 -6.22 8.81 9.25
CA GLY A 9 -5.45 7.56 9.19
C GLY A 9 -6.12 6.38 8.45
N ASP A 10 -7.36 6.54 7.99
CA ASP A 10 -8.14 5.44 7.40
C ASP A 10 -8.07 5.36 5.86
N PHE A 11 -6.94 5.71 5.28
CA PHE A 11 -6.76 5.68 3.82
C PHE A 11 -5.41 5.04 3.41
N PRO A 12 -5.32 4.40 2.20
CA PRO A 12 -4.06 3.89 1.67
C PRO A 12 -3.01 4.99 1.52
N ALA A 13 -1.78 4.75 1.98
CA ALA A 13 -0.71 5.75 1.94
C ALA A 13 -0.07 5.89 0.54
N ARG A 14 -0.04 4.80 -0.25
CA ARG A 14 0.53 4.78 -1.59
C ARG A 14 -0.45 4.18 -2.59
N LEU A 15 -0.87 5.00 -3.55
CA LEU A 15 -1.77 4.60 -4.63
C LEU A 15 -1.00 4.50 -5.94
N LEU A 16 -1.27 3.42 -6.68
CA LEU A 16 -0.87 3.30 -8.08
C LEU A 16 -2.12 3.44 -8.95
N VAL A 17 -2.09 4.38 -9.87
CA VAL A 17 -3.14 4.59 -10.86
C VAL A 17 -2.63 4.14 -12.23
N ILE A 18 -3.41 3.31 -12.93
CA ILE A 18 -3.09 2.82 -14.26
C ILE A 18 -4.18 3.27 -15.21
N ASP A 19 -3.90 4.33 -15.97
CA ASP A 19 -4.85 4.90 -16.92
C ASP A 19 -4.11 5.43 -18.16
N SER A 20 -4.40 4.87 -19.33
CA SER A 20 -3.77 5.25 -20.58
C SER A 20 -3.94 6.74 -20.94
N ARG A 21 -5.00 7.37 -20.47
CA ARG A 21 -5.32 8.78 -20.72
C ARG A 21 -4.92 9.73 -19.57
N ARG A 22 -4.48 9.19 -18.43
CA ARG A 22 -4.17 9.94 -17.20
C ARG A 22 -5.32 10.81 -16.66
N THR A 23 -6.54 10.54 -17.08
CA THR A 23 -7.73 11.29 -16.65
C THR A 23 -8.14 10.94 -15.24
N LEU A 24 -7.85 9.70 -14.83
CA LEU A 24 -8.20 9.16 -13.53
C LEU A 24 -7.40 9.85 -12.40
N GLY A 25 -6.09 10.01 -12.58
CA GLY A 25 -5.25 10.76 -11.64
C GLY A 25 -5.71 12.20 -11.49
N LEU A 26 -6.03 12.87 -12.59
CA LEU A 26 -6.56 14.24 -12.58
C LEU A 26 -7.90 14.38 -11.84
N ARG A 27 -8.74 13.36 -11.83
CA ARG A 27 -10.00 13.34 -11.07
C ARG A 27 -9.79 13.01 -9.59
N LEU A 28 -8.85 12.11 -9.27
CA LEU A 28 -8.59 11.67 -7.91
C LEU A 28 -7.86 12.72 -7.08
N VAL A 29 -6.84 13.38 -7.62
CA VAL A 29 -5.98 14.30 -6.87
C VAL A 29 -6.77 15.42 -6.17
N PRO A 30 -7.66 16.17 -6.84
CA PRO A 30 -8.46 17.19 -6.16
C PRO A 30 -9.33 16.61 -5.05
N SER A 31 -9.99 15.51 -5.32
CA SER A 31 -10.88 14.85 -4.36
C SER A 31 -10.13 14.31 -3.12
N LEU A 32 -8.94 13.76 -3.32
CA LEU A 32 -8.08 13.33 -2.21
C LEU A 32 -7.64 14.52 -1.35
N ALA A 33 -7.32 15.66 -1.99
CA ALA A 33 -6.93 16.87 -1.28
C ALA A 33 -8.09 17.50 -0.48
N ASP A 34 -9.32 17.41 -0.99
CA ASP A 34 -10.51 17.97 -0.35
C ASP A 34 -11.05 17.08 0.79
N GLU A 35 -10.96 15.76 0.65
CA GLU A 35 -11.58 14.81 1.58
C GLU A 35 -10.61 14.27 2.66
N LEU A 36 -9.30 14.34 2.44
CA LEU A 36 -8.30 13.75 3.34
C LEU A 36 -7.43 14.81 4.03
N PRO A 37 -7.14 14.63 5.32
CA PRO A 37 -6.23 15.51 6.05
C PRO A 37 -4.79 15.43 5.56
N MET A 38 -4.43 14.34 4.87
CA MET A 38 -3.15 14.14 4.19
C MET A 38 -3.36 13.44 2.87
N VAL A 39 -2.78 14.00 1.81
CA VAL A 39 -2.84 13.42 0.46
C VAL A 39 -1.88 12.22 0.37
N PRO A 40 -2.36 11.04 -0.04
CA PRO A 40 -1.51 9.88 -0.26
C PRO A 40 -0.55 10.11 -1.43
N VAL A 41 0.55 9.35 -1.45
CA VAL A 41 1.46 9.33 -2.60
C VAL A 41 0.76 8.65 -3.78
N LEU A 42 0.42 9.41 -4.82
CA LEU A 42 -0.20 8.90 -6.03
C LEU A 42 0.84 8.79 -7.13
N VAL A 43 0.98 7.59 -7.71
CA VAL A 43 1.83 7.32 -8.88
C VAL A 43 0.93 6.96 -10.05
N ASP A 44 1.08 7.67 -11.15
CA ASP A 44 0.25 7.50 -12.35
C ASP A 44 1.08 6.92 -13.50
N VAL A 45 0.60 5.82 -14.09
CA VAL A 45 1.21 5.16 -15.23
C VAL A 45 0.18 4.86 -16.32
N THR A 46 0.65 4.76 -17.55
CA THR A 46 -0.22 4.62 -18.74
C THR A 46 -0.41 3.19 -19.22
N ALA A 47 0.34 2.22 -18.69
CA ALA A 47 0.33 0.84 -19.16
C ALA A 47 0.59 -0.17 -18.03
N GLY A 48 0.06 -1.37 -18.18
CA GLY A 48 0.18 -2.43 -17.19
C GLY A 48 1.63 -2.88 -16.97
N ARG A 49 2.47 -2.98 -18.00
CA ARG A 49 3.89 -3.36 -17.84
C ARG A 49 4.66 -2.36 -16.99
N ALA A 50 4.45 -1.05 -17.23
CA ALA A 50 5.06 -0.01 -16.41
C ALA A 50 4.64 -0.13 -14.94
N ALA A 51 3.36 -0.46 -14.69
CA ALA A 51 2.87 -0.73 -13.34
C ALA A 51 3.57 -1.93 -12.70
N LEU A 52 3.74 -3.05 -13.43
CA LEU A 52 4.44 -4.23 -12.90
C LEU A 52 5.89 -3.92 -12.53
N ASP A 53 6.59 -3.11 -13.33
CA ASP A 53 7.96 -2.72 -13.04
C ASP A 53 8.06 -1.85 -11.78
N LEU A 54 7.11 -0.93 -11.58
CA LEU A 54 7.05 -0.13 -10.36
C LEU A 54 6.72 -0.97 -9.12
N MET A 55 5.84 -1.96 -9.23
CA MET A 55 5.50 -2.88 -8.14
C MET A 55 6.68 -3.75 -7.69
N ARG A 56 7.62 -4.06 -8.58
CA ARG A 56 8.87 -4.76 -8.24
C ARG A 56 9.80 -3.90 -7.39
N ASN A 57 9.75 -2.57 -7.57
CA ASN A 57 10.61 -1.61 -6.89
C ASN A 57 10.06 -1.14 -5.54
N GLY A 58 8.82 -1.49 -5.21
CA GLY A 58 8.23 -1.16 -3.90
C GLY A 58 6.73 -1.44 -3.83
N PRO A 59 6.22 -1.70 -2.62
CA PRO A 59 4.81 -2.04 -2.42
C PRO A 59 3.92 -0.81 -2.57
N PHE A 60 2.71 -1.03 -3.09
CA PHE A 60 1.59 -0.11 -3.06
C PHE A 60 0.52 -0.64 -2.11
N ASP A 61 -0.26 0.26 -1.51
CA ASP A 61 -1.36 -0.13 -0.64
C ASP A 61 -2.66 -0.31 -1.44
N CYS A 62 -2.81 0.48 -2.50
CA CYS A 62 -3.95 0.41 -3.42
C CYS A 62 -3.50 0.58 -4.88
N VAL A 63 -4.13 -0.18 -5.77
CA VAL A 63 -3.97 -0.12 -7.22
C VAL A 63 -5.33 0.13 -7.84
N VAL A 64 -5.48 1.22 -8.56
CA VAL A 64 -6.67 1.55 -9.34
C VAL A 64 -6.32 1.45 -10.81
N ALA A 65 -6.90 0.50 -11.51
CA ALA A 65 -6.53 0.21 -12.89
C ALA A 65 -7.72 0.30 -13.84
N ASP A 66 -7.56 1.07 -14.90
CA ASP A 66 -8.42 0.96 -16.07
C ASP A 66 -8.13 -0.38 -16.79
N LEU A 67 -9.16 -1.17 -17.01
CA LEU A 67 -9.05 -2.50 -17.64
C LEU A 67 -8.43 -2.45 -19.04
N ASP A 68 -8.65 -1.36 -19.78
CA ASP A 68 -8.06 -1.17 -21.10
C ASP A 68 -6.58 -0.76 -21.03
N ALA A 69 -6.20 0.02 -19.99
CA ALA A 69 -4.82 0.44 -19.79
C ALA A 69 -3.88 -0.74 -19.43
N ILE A 70 -4.43 -1.86 -18.97
CA ILE A 70 -3.67 -3.09 -18.68
C ILE A 70 -3.78 -4.14 -19.79
N ALA A 71 -4.24 -3.77 -20.98
CA ALA A 71 -4.39 -4.70 -22.12
C ALA A 71 -3.07 -5.32 -22.59
N ASP A 72 -1.95 -4.63 -22.34
CA ASP A 72 -0.59 -5.08 -22.64
C ASP A 72 -0.10 -6.25 -21.77
N LEU A 73 -0.82 -6.57 -20.67
CA LEU A 73 -0.47 -7.67 -19.78
C LEU A 73 -0.88 -9.03 -20.35
N ALA A 74 -2.09 -9.14 -20.92
CA ALA A 74 -2.61 -10.39 -21.48
C ALA A 74 -3.77 -10.11 -22.45
N PRO A 75 -4.10 -11.06 -23.35
CA PRO A 75 -5.23 -10.92 -24.25
C PRO A 75 -6.58 -10.93 -23.50
N LEU A 76 -6.75 -11.82 -22.52
CA LEU A 76 -8.00 -11.96 -21.77
C LEU A 76 -8.06 -11.04 -20.55
N PRO A 77 -9.20 -10.36 -20.32
CA PRO A 77 -9.37 -9.45 -19.17
C PRO A 77 -9.05 -10.10 -17.81
N GLU A 78 -9.51 -11.32 -17.59
CA GLU A 78 -9.27 -12.06 -16.35
C GLU A 78 -7.78 -12.34 -16.10
N GLU A 79 -7.03 -12.68 -17.18
CA GLU A 79 -5.59 -12.89 -17.08
C GLU A 79 -4.84 -11.60 -16.77
N ARG A 80 -5.28 -10.45 -17.32
CA ARG A 80 -4.70 -9.13 -17.02
C ARG A 80 -4.80 -8.84 -15.52
N ILE A 81 -6.02 -9.00 -14.98
CA ILE A 81 -6.30 -8.77 -13.57
C ILE A 81 -5.52 -9.75 -12.68
N SER A 82 -5.48 -11.04 -13.05
CA SER A 82 -4.72 -12.04 -12.29
C SER A 82 -3.22 -11.75 -12.26
N ARG A 83 -2.63 -11.27 -13.36
CA ARG A 83 -1.22 -10.87 -13.41
C ARG A 83 -0.96 -9.66 -12.52
N LEU A 84 -1.84 -8.65 -12.58
CA LEU A 84 -1.78 -7.48 -11.73
C LEU A 84 -1.90 -7.86 -10.25
N ALA A 85 -2.87 -8.71 -9.90
CA ALA A 85 -3.10 -9.18 -8.54
C ALA A 85 -1.91 -9.93 -7.94
N ARG A 86 -1.28 -10.80 -8.72
CA ARG A 86 -0.07 -11.52 -8.28
C ARG A 86 1.12 -10.60 -8.04
N ALA A 87 1.26 -9.55 -8.85
CA ALA A 87 2.36 -8.61 -8.72
C ALA A 87 2.17 -7.61 -7.58
N SER A 88 0.92 -7.35 -7.18
CA SER A 88 0.58 -6.28 -6.23
C SER A 88 0.92 -6.60 -4.77
N SER A 89 1.42 -7.79 -4.45
CA SER A 89 1.84 -8.18 -3.09
C SER A 89 0.78 -7.92 -2.02
N GLY A 90 -0.50 -8.14 -2.36
CA GLY A 90 -1.63 -7.98 -1.45
C GLY A 90 -2.15 -6.54 -1.34
N ALA A 91 -1.84 -5.63 -2.27
CA ALA A 91 -2.48 -4.34 -2.37
C ALA A 91 -3.99 -4.47 -2.63
N LEU A 92 -4.76 -3.47 -2.24
CA LEU A 92 -6.15 -3.33 -2.65
C LEU A 92 -6.20 -3.09 -4.17
N ILE A 93 -7.01 -3.84 -4.90
CA ILE A 93 -7.14 -3.71 -6.36
C ILE A 93 -8.56 -3.33 -6.72
N VAL A 94 -8.71 -2.18 -7.37
CA VAL A 94 -9.95 -1.67 -7.91
C VAL A 94 -9.82 -1.57 -9.42
N ILE A 95 -10.70 -2.24 -10.14
CA ILE A 95 -10.74 -2.22 -11.61
C ILE A 95 -11.81 -1.25 -12.08
N LEU A 96 -11.46 -0.43 -13.06
CA LEU A 96 -12.40 0.43 -13.77
C LEU A 96 -12.66 -0.16 -15.15
N SER A 97 -13.93 -0.30 -15.52
CA SER A 97 -14.35 -0.81 -16.83
C SER A 97 -15.44 0.08 -17.42
N GLU A 98 -15.48 0.21 -18.74
CA GLU A 98 -16.60 0.87 -19.42
C GLU A 98 -17.90 0.08 -19.23
N ASP A 99 -17.79 -1.25 -19.31
CA ASP A 99 -18.87 -2.16 -18.99
C ASP A 99 -18.62 -2.81 -17.62
N ALA A 100 -19.27 -2.28 -16.58
CA ALA A 100 -19.24 -2.82 -15.22
C ALA A 100 -20.46 -3.71 -14.93
N GLY A 101 -20.94 -4.47 -15.89
CA GLY A 101 -22.00 -5.44 -15.70
C GLY A 101 -21.64 -6.53 -14.69
N ILE A 102 -22.66 -7.19 -14.12
CA ILE A 102 -22.47 -8.20 -13.06
C ILE A 102 -21.47 -9.30 -13.47
N SER A 103 -21.52 -9.75 -14.73
CA SER A 103 -20.63 -10.80 -15.22
C SER A 103 -19.16 -10.38 -15.22
N ILE A 104 -18.87 -9.14 -15.65
CA ILE A 104 -17.50 -8.60 -15.68
C ILE A 104 -17.00 -8.36 -14.26
N SER A 105 -17.84 -7.79 -13.41
CA SER A 105 -17.48 -7.56 -11.99
C SER A 105 -17.17 -8.86 -11.27
N LEU A 106 -17.98 -9.90 -11.47
CA LEU A 106 -17.76 -11.21 -10.87
C LEU A 106 -16.48 -11.88 -11.41
N ALA A 107 -16.22 -11.77 -12.71
CA ALA A 107 -15.00 -12.29 -13.33
C ALA A 107 -13.76 -11.55 -12.80
N ALA A 108 -13.82 -10.23 -12.66
CA ALA A 108 -12.75 -9.42 -12.08
C ALA A 108 -12.45 -9.80 -10.62
N MET A 109 -13.47 -9.97 -9.79
CA MET A 109 -13.30 -10.39 -8.41
C MET A 109 -12.68 -11.80 -8.30
N ARG A 110 -13.12 -12.74 -9.14
CA ARG A 110 -12.51 -14.09 -9.21
C ARG A 110 -11.06 -14.06 -9.67
N ALA A 111 -10.70 -13.09 -10.49
CA ALA A 111 -9.33 -12.88 -10.95
C ALA A 111 -8.41 -12.20 -9.91
N GLY A 112 -8.96 -11.74 -8.78
CA GLY A 112 -8.23 -11.15 -7.67
C GLY A 112 -8.43 -9.66 -7.46
N ALA A 113 -9.37 -9.01 -8.18
CA ALA A 113 -9.79 -7.65 -7.85
C ALA A 113 -10.64 -7.63 -6.58
N HIS A 114 -10.56 -6.57 -5.81
CA HIS A 114 -11.39 -6.35 -4.62
C HIS A 114 -12.73 -5.71 -5.00
N ASP A 115 -12.73 -4.93 -6.08
CA ASP A 115 -13.95 -4.38 -6.68
C ASP A 115 -13.75 -4.08 -8.18
N CYS A 116 -14.88 -3.99 -8.92
CA CYS A 116 -14.91 -3.60 -10.32
C CYS A 116 -16.10 -2.66 -10.56
N ILE A 117 -15.79 -1.45 -10.98
CA ILE A 117 -16.76 -0.36 -11.09
C ILE A 117 -16.72 0.33 -12.45
N GLY A 118 -17.78 1.09 -12.74
CA GLY A 118 -17.87 1.87 -13.97
C GLY A 118 -16.84 2.98 -14.05
N LYS A 119 -16.24 3.16 -15.22
CA LYS A 119 -15.21 4.17 -15.52
C LYS A 119 -15.70 5.60 -15.34
N ALA A 120 -17.02 5.82 -15.45
CA ALA A 120 -17.65 7.13 -15.30
C ALA A 120 -17.78 7.62 -13.84
N ILE A 121 -17.30 6.86 -12.86
CA ILE A 121 -17.35 7.23 -11.45
C ILE A 121 -16.64 8.57 -11.21
N GLU A 122 -17.25 9.44 -10.43
CA GLU A 122 -16.68 10.73 -10.04
C GLU A 122 -15.57 10.58 -8.99
N GLY A 123 -14.63 11.53 -8.95
CA GLY A 123 -13.49 11.54 -8.02
C GLY A 123 -13.90 11.33 -6.56
N PRO A 124 -14.84 12.12 -6.01
CA PRO A 124 -15.27 11.97 -4.62
C PRO A 124 -15.89 10.60 -4.30
N ALA A 125 -16.69 10.06 -5.23
CA ALA A 125 -17.29 8.74 -5.04
C ALA A 125 -16.21 7.63 -5.07
N LEU A 126 -15.23 7.75 -5.96
CA LEU A 126 -14.11 6.81 -6.02
C LEU A 126 -13.21 6.90 -4.78
N THR A 127 -12.91 8.10 -4.29
CA THR A 127 -12.14 8.31 -3.06
C THR A 127 -12.83 7.63 -1.86
N ARG A 128 -14.12 7.86 -1.68
CA ARG A 128 -14.90 7.21 -0.60
C ARG A 128 -14.91 5.69 -0.72
N LEU A 129 -15.10 5.17 -1.94
CA LEU A 129 -15.06 3.72 -2.19
C LEU A 129 -13.71 3.12 -1.82
N ILE A 130 -12.60 3.74 -2.24
CA ILE A 130 -11.25 3.28 -1.90
C ILE A 130 -11.07 3.26 -0.38
N GLY A 131 -11.48 4.31 0.34
CA GLY A 131 -11.41 4.38 1.79
C GLY A 131 -12.23 3.29 2.48
N GLU A 132 -13.46 3.03 2.01
CA GLU A 132 -14.32 1.97 2.54
C GLU A 132 -13.72 0.57 2.32
N LEU A 133 -13.24 0.29 1.11
CA LEU A 133 -12.58 -0.98 0.78
C LEU A 133 -11.29 -1.16 1.59
N ALA A 134 -10.49 -0.10 1.75
CA ALA A 134 -9.26 -0.14 2.53
C ALA A 134 -9.53 -0.50 4.00
N ARG A 135 -10.55 0.11 4.62
CA ARG A 135 -10.99 -0.25 5.98
C ARG A 135 -11.46 -1.69 6.07
N ARG A 136 -12.31 -2.12 5.13
CA ARG A 136 -12.86 -3.48 5.09
C ARG A 136 -11.76 -4.55 4.97
N HIS A 137 -10.71 -4.26 4.23
CA HIS A 137 -9.59 -5.19 3.97
C HIS A 137 -8.35 -4.94 4.84
N GLY A 138 -8.42 -4.03 5.82
CA GLY A 138 -7.30 -3.72 6.72
C GLY A 138 -6.08 -3.14 6.00
N LYS A 139 -6.30 -2.37 4.92
CA LYS A 139 -5.25 -1.75 4.10
C LYS A 139 -5.08 -0.26 4.39
N THR A 140 -5.51 0.18 5.54
CA THR A 140 -5.30 1.53 6.02
C THR A 140 -3.96 1.63 6.73
N ARG A 141 -3.19 2.67 6.44
CA ARG A 141 -1.97 3.02 7.19
C ARG A 141 -2.19 4.37 7.85
N CYS A 142 -1.93 4.45 9.15
CA CYS A 142 -1.82 5.73 9.84
C CYS A 142 -0.71 6.56 9.19
N ILE A 143 -1.07 7.58 8.43
CA ILE A 143 -0.13 8.56 7.90
C ILE A 143 0.18 9.53 9.04
N THR A 144 1.18 9.20 9.87
CA THR A 144 1.69 10.14 10.86
C THR A 144 2.52 11.22 10.19
N LYS A 145 2.35 12.48 10.64
CA LYS A 145 2.98 13.71 10.10
C LYS A 145 4.52 13.76 10.17
N SER A 146 5.23 12.66 10.17
CA SER A 146 6.68 12.66 10.34
C SER A 146 7.39 11.77 9.33
N THR A 147 7.45 12.26 8.10
CA THR A 147 8.65 12.12 7.24
C THR A 147 8.50 13.12 6.11
N PRO A 148 9.37 14.11 5.97
CA PRO A 148 9.36 14.94 4.77
C PRO A 148 9.60 14.01 3.57
N ILE A 149 8.66 14.03 2.64
CA ILE A 149 8.82 13.41 1.33
C ILE A 149 10.01 14.13 0.69
N PRO A 150 11.07 13.43 0.26
CA PRO A 150 12.07 14.11 -0.55
C PRO A 150 11.36 14.62 -1.81
N GLU A 151 11.35 15.93 -1.97
CA GLU A 151 10.99 16.64 -3.18
C GLU A 151 11.56 15.88 -4.37
N ILE A 152 10.75 15.68 -5.41
CA ILE A 152 11.21 15.13 -6.68
C ILE A 152 12.22 16.13 -7.23
N ILE A 153 13.48 15.95 -6.88
CA ILE A 153 14.58 16.66 -7.51
C ILE A 153 14.70 16.08 -8.92
N ALA A 154 14.46 16.95 -9.90
CA ALA A 154 14.69 16.65 -11.30
C ALA A 154 16.07 16.01 -11.47
N ALA A 155 16.11 14.92 -12.21
CA ALA A 155 17.27 14.11 -12.48
C ALA A 155 18.43 14.95 -13.03
N ASP A 156 19.49 15.12 -12.24
CA ASP A 156 20.86 15.24 -12.71
C ASP A 156 21.85 15.03 -11.53
N SER A 157 21.71 13.90 -10.85
CA SER A 157 22.79 13.39 -9.98
C SER A 157 22.80 11.87 -10.07
N PRO A 158 23.97 11.23 -10.17
CA PRO A 158 24.05 9.78 -10.20
C PRO A 158 23.45 9.23 -8.90
N LEU A 159 22.37 8.47 -9.03
CA LEU A 159 21.78 7.72 -7.92
C LEU A 159 22.85 6.73 -7.42
N GLU A 160 23.46 6.99 -6.28
CA GLU A 160 24.13 5.95 -5.53
C GLU A 160 23.04 4.93 -5.11
N ILE A 161 22.94 3.87 -5.87
CA ILE A 161 22.09 2.72 -5.55
C ILE A 161 22.67 2.09 -4.29
N PRO A 162 21.95 2.08 -3.13
CA PRO A 162 22.43 1.39 -1.95
C PRO A 162 22.77 -0.05 -2.34
N SER A 163 23.91 -0.54 -1.93
CA SER A 163 24.32 -1.89 -2.27
C SER A 163 23.29 -2.89 -1.72
N MET A 164 23.07 -4.00 -2.43
CA MET A 164 22.14 -5.05 -1.97
C MET A 164 22.45 -5.54 -0.53
N ARG A 165 23.67 -5.33 -0.06
CA ARG A 165 24.09 -5.65 1.31
C ARG A 165 23.45 -4.72 2.35
N ASP A 166 23.13 -3.47 2.00
CA ASP A 166 22.50 -2.50 2.90
C ASP A 166 21.00 -2.73 3.04
N LEU A 167 20.40 -3.50 2.13
CA LEU A 167 18.97 -3.86 2.14
C LEU A 167 18.67 -5.17 2.90
N VAL A 168 19.68 -5.97 3.18
CA VAL A 168 19.52 -7.23 3.94
C VAL A 168 19.73 -6.96 5.41
N MET A 169 18.65 -6.66 6.10
CA MET A 169 18.65 -6.51 7.55
C MET A 169 18.72 -7.90 8.22
N PRO A 170 19.63 -8.15 9.16
CA PRO A 170 19.70 -9.40 9.89
C PRO A 170 18.36 -9.75 10.56
N MET A 171 17.97 -11.03 10.56
CA MET A 171 16.68 -11.50 11.10
C MET A 171 16.45 -11.01 12.53
N TRP A 172 17.47 -11.00 13.38
CA TRP A 172 17.35 -10.56 14.77
C TRP A 172 16.96 -9.06 14.88
N ARG A 173 17.37 -8.21 13.95
CA ARG A 173 16.95 -6.79 13.90
C ARG A 173 15.51 -6.63 13.47
N GLN A 174 15.04 -7.46 12.54
CA GLN A 174 13.62 -7.47 12.16
C GLN A 174 12.75 -7.95 13.33
N GLU A 175 13.17 -9.00 14.00
CA GLU A 175 12.49 -9.54 15.18
C GLU A 175 12.46 -8.52 16.33
N GLN A 176 13.57 -7.83 16.59
CA GLN A 176 13.64 -6.73 17.54
C GLN A 176 12.61 -5.65 17.22
N ARG A 177 12.56 -5.20 15.96
CA ARG A 177 11.63 -4.18 15.53
C ARG A 177 10.17 -4.59 15.75
N ILE A 178 9.80 -5.81 15.36
CA ILE A 178 8.44 -6.32 15.54
C ILE A 178 8.04 -6.35 17.02
N ILE A 179 8.93 -6.82 17.89
CA ILE A 179 8.66 -6.92 19.33
C ILE A 179 8.58 -5.53 19.97
N GLU A 180 9.49 -4.63 19.66
CA GLU A 180 9.46 -3.27 20.22
C GLU A 180 8.26 -2.45 19.70
N ASP A 181 7.83 -2.67 18.46
CA ASP A 181 6.62 -2.06 17.90
C ASP A 181 5.35 -2.58 18.62
N ALA A 182 5.27 -3.88 18.87
CA ALA A 182 4.18 -4.46 19.64
C ALA A 182 4.14 -3.90 21.09
N ILE A 183 5.29 -3.81 21.76
CA ILE A 183 5.36 -3.23 23.11
C ILE A 183 4.88 -1.77 23.11
N ARG A 184 5.24 -0.99 22.09
CA ARG A 184 4.77 0.41 21.94
C ARG A 184 3.26 0.49 21.73
N GLN A 185 2.68 -0.36 20.89
CA GLN A 185 1.23 -0.41 20.66
C GLN A 185 0.43 -0.70 21.93
N PHE A 186 0.98 -1.53 22.83
CA PHE A 186 0.36 -1.84 24.12
C PHE A 186 0.87 -0.94 25.26
N ALA A 187 1.29 0.30 24.96
CA ALA A 187 1.71 1.31 25.93
C ALA A 187 2.76 0.80 26.94
N GLY A 188 3.69 -0.04 26.48
CA GLY A 188 4.75 -0.62 27.31
C GLY A 188 4.36 -1.91 28.04
N ASN A 189 3.15 -2.42 27.88
CA ASN A 189 2.70 -3.64 28.53
C ASN A 189 3.25 -4.89 27.80
N VAL A 190 4.37 -5.39 28.32
CA VAL A 190 5.06 -6.57 27.74
C VAL A 190 4.20 -7.82 27.76
N ALA A 191 3.31 -7.99 28.75
CA ALA A 191 2.47 -9.19 28.81
C ALA A 191 1.41 -9.21 27.71
N LEU A 192 0.78 -8.05 27.43
CA LEU A 192 -0.19 -7.93 26.33
C LEU A 192 0.51 -8.05 24.95
N ALA A 193 1.67 -7.41 24.79
CA ALA A 193 2.46 -7.54 23.57
C ALA A 193 2.90 -8.99 23.31
N ALA A 194 3.31 -9.72 24.36
CA ALA A 194 3.67 -11.10 24.25
C ALA A 194 2.48 -11.98 23.82
N ALA A 195 1.30 -11.76 24.42
CA ALA A 195 0.08 -12.47 24.04
C ALA A 195 -0.30 -12.20 22.57
N ALA A 196 -0.21 -10.93 22.10
CA ALA A 196 -0.51 -10.57 20.72
C ALA A 196 0.47 -11.19 19.70
N LEU A 197 1.72 -11.42 20.10
CA LEU A 197 2.76 -12.06 19.28
C LEU A 197 2.83 -13.58 19.47
N GLU A 198 1.92 -14.18 20.24
CA GLU A 198 1.94 -15.60 20.61
C GLU A 198 3.27 -16.05 21.27
N LEU A 199 3.89 -15.14 22.01
CA LEU A 199 5.14 -15.37 22.74
C LEU A 199 4.90 -15.36 24.25
N SER A 200 5.85 -15.94 25.01
CA SER A 200 5.85 -15.74 26.47
C SER A 200 6.55 -14.42 26.83
N PRO A 201 6.11 -13.71 27.88
CA PRO A 201 6.81 -12.49 28.36
C PRO A 201 8.29 -12.74 28.66
N SER A 202 8.64 -13.91 29.19
CA SER A 202 10.03 -14.31 29.47
C SER A 202 10.87 -14.43 28.20
N THR A 203 10.28 -14.85 27.07
CA THR A 203 10.93 -14.88 25.77
C THR A 203 11.29 -13.48 25.30
N ILE A 204 10.38 -12.51 25.45
CA ILE A 204 10.63 -11.12 25.10
C ILE A 204 11.77 -10.52 25.93
N TYR A 205 11.76 -10.73 27.25
CA TYR A 205 12.83 -10.22 28.10
C TYR A 205 14.20 -10.81 27.75
N ARG A 206 14.27 -12.13 27.52
CA ARG A 206 15.51 -12.82 27.11
C ARG A 206 16.03 -12.30 25.79
N LYS A 207 15.16 -12.07 24.79
CA LYS A 207 15.54 -11.51 23.49
C LYS A 207 16.07 -10.09 23.60
N ARG A 208 15.41 -9.24 24.37
CA ARG A 208 15.85 -7.86 24.60
C ARG A 208 17.24 -7.80 25.26
N GLN A 209 17.51 -8.68 26.22
CA GLN A 209 18.81 -8.79 26.84
C GLN A 209 19.89 -9.22 25.83
N ALA A 210 19.61 -10.23 25.01
CA ALA A 210 20.54 -10.71 23.99
C ALA A 210 20.87 -9.63 22.94
N TRP A 211 19.87 -8.84 22.53
CA TRP A 211 20.10 -7.74 21.59
C TRP A 211 20.95 -6.61 22.18
N ALA A 212 20.73 -6.26 23.44
CA ALA A 212 21.55 -5.27 24.12
C ALA A 212 23.03 -5.70 24.23
N GLU A 213 23.31 -7.00 24.30
CA GLU A 213 24.67 -7.54 24.26
C GLU A 213 25.27 -7.54 22.83
N MET A 214 24.44 -7.78 21.81
CA MET A 214 24.87 -7.72 20.40
C MET A 214 25.20 -6.30 19.98
N ASP A 215 24.42 -5.31 20.38
CA ASP A 215 24.66 -3.90 20.06
C ASP A 215 25.97 -3.41 20.71
N LYS A 216 26.30 -3.87 21.91
CA LYS A 216 27.56 -3.54 22.58
C LYS A 216 28.78 -4.14 21.86
N ARG A 217 28.63 -5.30 21.23
CA ARG A 217 29.72 -5.94 20.46
C ARG A 217 29.92 -5.35 19.06
N GLY A 218 28.87 -4.75 18.49
CA GLY A 218 28.96 -4.12 17.17
C GLY A 218 29.50 -2.67 17.21
N ALA A 219 29.66 -2.09 18.40
CA ALA A 219 30.20 -0.76 18.63
C ALA A 219 31.67 -0.73 19.09
N ALA A 220 32.32 -1.88 19.17
CA ALA A 220 33.75 -2.04 19.47
C ALA A 220 34.50 -2.51 18.22
#